data_bd4ec202070ddbc0071145c5553fd0cd
#
_entry.id   bd4ec202070ddbc0071145c5553fd0cd
#
_cell.length_a   1.000
_cell.length_b   1.000
_cell.length_c   1.000
_cell.angle_alpha   90.00
_cell.angle_beta   90.00
_cell.angle_gamma   90.00
#
_symmetry.space_group_name_H-M   'P 1'
#
loop_
_entity.id
_entity.type
_entity.pdbx_description
1 polymer ?
#
loop_
_entity_poly.entity_id
_entity_poly.type
_entity_poly.pdbx_seq_one_letter_code
_entity_poly.pdbx_strand_id
1 'polypeptide(L)'
;MDLHRQTEPETEHEAILSVRGVSVSFGAQTVLDGLDLDVRRGEILGFVGASGAGKSVLLRTVLGLNRKQAGTIRMFGKDIEAITPDERLAVDMKMGVLFQHGALFSALTVRENILIPMREYLDLPQRLMDELALLKLDLVGLSAAAADKFPSQLSGGMIKRAALARALALDPEIVFLDEPTSGLDPIGAADFDELIAKLRDTLGLTVYMVTHDLDSLFSVCDRIAVLGGKKVLAVGPISAMLAHDDPWIRSYFRGKRARQIAMPEQMPNAEMYS
;
A
#
# COMPACT_ATOMS: atom_id res chain seq x y z
N MET A 1 -40.17 -23.93 -14.99
CA MET A 1 -39.65 -22.79 -15.79
C MET A 1 -38.50 -22.23 -15.00
N ASP A 2 -37.32 -22.93 -15.14
CA ASP A 2 -36.12 -22.65 -14.37
C ASP A 2 -35.40 -21.46 -14.99
N LEU A 3 -35.36 -20.35 -14.26
CA LEU A 3 -34.51 -19.22 -14.57
C LEU A 3 -33.09 -19.52 -14.07
N HIS A 4 -32.25 -20.05 -14.96
CA HIS A 4 -30.81 -20.06 -14.76
C HIS A 4 -30.31 -18.62 -14.54
N ARG A 5 -29.95 -18.29 -13.30
CA ARG A 5 -29.08 -17.15 -13.01
C ARG A 5 -27.72 -17.45 -13.66
N GLN A 6 -27.51 -16.88 -14.82
CA GLN A 6 -26.18 -16.77 -15.41
C GLN A 6 -25.36 -15.88 -14.47
N THR A 7 -24.43 -16.47 -13.74
CA THR A 7 -23.33 -15.76 -13.12
C THR A 7 -22.50 -15.19 -14.26
N GLU A 8 -22.47 -13.85 -14.37
CA GLU A 8 -21.55 -13.16 -15.26
C GLU A 8 -20.12 -13.67 -14.96
N PRO A 9 -19.28 -13.94 -15.98
CA PRO A 9 -17.89 -14.31 -15.73
C PRO A 9 -17.21 -13.15 -15.01
N GLU A 10 -16.63 -13.42 -13.83
CA GLU A 10 -15.69 -12.51 -13.18
C GLU A 10 -14.64 -12.15 -14.24
N THR A 11 -14.58 -10.89 -14.64
CA THR A 11 -13.50 -10.37 -15.47
C THR A 11 -12.21 -10.74 -14.76
N GLU A 12 -11.39 -11.62 -15.39
CA GLU A 12 -10.06 -11.96 -14.90
C GLU A 12 -9.23 -10.67 -14.82
N HIS A 13 -9.26 -10.01 -13.66
CA HIS A 13 -8.40 -8.86 -13.42
C HIS A 13 -6.96 -9.36 -13.37
N GLU A 14 -6.14 -8.89 -14.29
CA GLU A 14 -4.73 -9.25 -14.36
C GLU A 14 -4.03 -8.94 -13.02
N ALA A 15 -3.44 -9.96 -12.40
CA ALA A 15 -2.67 -9.80 -11.19
C ALA A 15 -1.32 -9.15 -11.50
N ILE A 16 -1.06 -7.97 -10.95
CA ILE A 16 0.24 -7.28 -11.07
C ILE A 16 1.30 -7.92 -10.16
N LEU A 17 0.86 -8.41 -8.98
CA LEU A 17 1.66 -9.20 -8.05
C LEU A 17 0.93 -10.51 -7.77
N SER A 18 1.64 -11.63 -7.90
CA SER A 18 1.13 -12.96 -7.56
C SER A 18 2.12 -13.70 -6.67
N VAL A 19 1.65 -14.13 -5.51
CA VAL A 19 2.39 -14.88 -4.50
C VAL A 19 1.78 -16.26 -4.38
N ARG A 20 2.57 -17.33 -4.50
CA ARG A 20 2.11 -18.72 -4.47
C ARG A 20 2.98 -19.57 -3.55
N GLY A 21 2.36 -20.14 -2.54
CA GLY A 21 3.00 -21.09 -1.62
C GLY A 21 4.19 -20.52 -0.85
N VAL A 22 4.25 -19.20 -0.62
CA VAL A 22 5.42 -18.55 -0.04
C VAL A 22 5.56 -18.87 1.42
N SER A 23 6.74 -19.40 1.79
CA SER A 23 7.12 -19.67 3.18
C SER A 23 8.38 -18.89 3.55
N VAL A 24 8.37 -18.27 4.75
CA VAL A 24 9.48 -17.47 5.28
C VAL A 24 9.73 -17.83 6.73
N SER A 25 11.01 -18.14 7.05
CA SER A 25 11.44 -18.48 8.39
C SER A 25 12.70 -17.72 8.77
N PHE A 26 12.86 -17.42 10.06
CA PHE A 26 14.08 -16.87 10.67
C PHE A 26 14.57 -17.85 11.75
N GLY A 27 15.67 -18.53 11.47
CA GLY A 27 16.11 -19.65 12.30
C GLY A 27 15.05 -20.75 12.36
N ALA A 28 14.65 -21.14 13.55
CA ALA A 28 13.60 -22.16 13.77
C ALA A 28 12.16 -21.61 13.71
N GLN A 29 12.01 -20.28 13.63
CA GLN A 29 10.69 -19.65 13.66
C GLN A 29 10.16 -19.42 12.25
N THR A 30 9.13 -20.19 11.84
CA THR A 30 8.36 -19.93 10.62
C THR A 30 7.36 -18.80 10.85
N VAL A 31 7.44 -17.76 10.02
CA VAL A 31 6.57 -16.57 10.07
C VAL A 31 5.48 -16.64 9.02
N LEU A 32 5.79 -17.08 7.80
CA LEU A 32 4.83 -17.33 6.73
C LEU A 32 4.97 -18.80 6.29
N ASP A 33 3.85 -19.45 5.99
CA ASP A 33 3.82 -20.89 5.69
C ASP A 33 2.82 -21.20 4.58
N GLY A 34 3.33 -21.32 3.34
CA GLY A 34 2.52 -21.62 2.16
C GLY A 34 1.48 -20.54 1.86
N LEU A 35 1.88 -19.27 1.89
CA LEU A 35 1.00 -18.11 1.69
C LEU A 35 0.73 -17.87 0.20
N ASP A 36 -0.55 -17.68 -0.13
CA ASP A 36 -1.02 -17.27 -1.46
C ASP A 36 -1.68 -15.87 -1.38
N LEU A 37 -1.39 -15.01 -2.37
CA LEU A 37 -1.98 -13.68 -2.46
C LEU A 37 -1.87 -13.15 -3.90
N ASP A 38 -2.93 -12.49 -4.39
CA ASP A 38 -2.90 -11.71 -5.62
C ASP A 38 -3.27 -10.25 -5.35
N VAL A 39 -2.49 -9.34 -5.96
CA VAL A 39 -2.82 -7.92 -6.07
C VAL A 39 -3.22 -7.66 -7.51
N ARG A 40 -4.42 -7.13 -7.72
CA ARG A 40 -4.98 -6.82 -9.04
C ARG A 40 -4.47 -5.47 -9.53
N ARG A 41 -4.31 -5.32 -10.83
CA ARG A 41 -3.92 -4.05 -11.43
C ARG A 41 -4.96 -2.96 -11.14
N GLY A 42 -4.51 -1.79 -10.70
CA GLY A 42 -5.35 -0.62 -10.45
C GLY A 42 -6.18 -0.67 -9.16
N GLU A 43 -6.01 -1.70 -8.29
CA GLU A 43 -6.70 -1.76 -7.00
C GLU A 43 -5.86 -1.15 -5.87
N ILE A 44 -6.53 -0.76 -4.80
CA ILE A 44 -5.93 -0.55 -3.48
C ILE A 44 -6.23 -1.79 -2.64
N LEU A 45 -5.22 -2.65 -2.43
CA LEU A 45 -5.31 -3.80 -1.55
C LEU A 45 -4.81 -3.44 -0.15
N GLY A 46 -5.70 -3.47 0.84
CA GLY A 46 -5.36 -3.39 2.26
C GLY A 46 -4.87 -4.74 2.78
N PHE A 47 -3.70 -4.79 3.44
CA PHE A 47 -3.15 -6.01 4.03
C PHE A 47 -3.09 -5.87 5.55
N VAL A 48 -3.91 -6.64 6.24
CA VAL A 48 -4.11 -6.54 7.70
C VAL A 48 -3.81 -7.83 8.42
N GLY A 49 -3.67 -7.76 9.72
CA GLY A 49 -3.42 -8.92 10.60
C GLY A 49 -2.90 -8.46 11.95
N ALA A 50 -2.86 -9.36 12.92
CA ALA A 50 -2.37 -9.08 14.25
C ALA A 50 -0.93 -8.52 14.24
N SER A 51 -0.56 -7.80 15.29
CA SER A 51 0.83 -7.36 15.45
C SER A 51 1.76 -8.58 15.47
N GLY A 52 2.87 -8.51 14.73
CA GLY A 52 3.80 -9.63 14.62
C GLY A 52 3.35 -10.78 13.71
N ALA A 53 2.18 -10.72 13.06
CA ALA A 53 1.68 -11.78 12.19
C ALA A 53 2.54 -12.04 10.93
N GLY A 54 3.41 -11.11 10.54
CA GLY A 54 4.29 -11.28 9.37
C GLY A 54 3.99 -10.34 8.21
N LYS A 55 3.15 -9.31 8.37
CA LYS A 55 2.78 -8.35 7.31
C LYS A 55 4.01 -7.70 6.64
N SER A 56 4.87 -7.07 7.43
CA SER A 56 6.11 -6.45 6.92
C SER A 56 7.13 -7.49 6.46
N VAL A 57 7.04 -8.74 6.93
CA VAL A 57 7.87 -9.84 6.42
C VAL A 57 7.48 -10.16 5.00
N LEU A 58 6.17 -10.31 4.70
CA LEU A 58 5.70 -10.53 3.33
C LEU A 58 6.11 -9.38 2.42
N LEU A 59 5.84 -8.13 2.83
CA LEU A 59 6.23 -6.95 2.07
C LEU A 59 7.72 -6.96 1.72
N ARG A 60 8.59 -7.16 2.71
CA ARG A 60 10.04 -7.21 2.49
C ARG A 60 10.47 -8.39 1.61
N THR A 61 9.76 -9.51 1.68
CA THR A 61 10.02 -10.68 0.84
C THR A 61 9.64 -10.41 -0.62
N VAL A 62 8.48 -9.77 -0.87
CA VAL A 62 8.06 -9.32 -2.20
C VAL A 62 9.07 -8.36 -2.82
N LEU A 63 9.60 -7.43 -2.02
CA LEU A 63 10.64 -6.47 -2.43
C LEU A 63 12.04 -7.11 -2.61
N GLY A 64 12.20 -8.41 -2.28
CA GLY A 64 13.50 -9.11 -2.36
C GLY A 64 14.45 -8.78 -1.22
N LEU A 65 13.99 -8.10 -0.17
CA LEU A 65 14.80 -7.76 1.02
C LEU A 65 14.93 -8.92 2.01
N ASN A 66 14.00 -9.88 1.97
CA ASN A 66 14.06 -11.13 2.73
C ASN A 66 14.07 -12.32 1.77
N ARG A 67 14.82 -13.36 2.12
CA ARG A 67 14.77 -14.64 1.40
C ARG A 67 13.57 -15.46 1.85
N LYS A 68 12.86 -16.05 0.88
CA LYS A 68 11.87 -17.10 1.14
C LYS A 68 12.52 -18.48 1.11
N GLN A 69 11.94 -19.46 1.78
CA GLN A 69 12.36 -20.85 1.75
C GLN A 69 11.63 -21.68 0.69
N ALA A 70 10.39 -21.28 0.35
CA ALA A 70 9.58 -21.97 -0.65
C ALA A 70 8.59 -21.00 -1.32
N GLY A 71 7.99 -21.46 -2.40
CA GLY A 71 6.96 -20.75 -3.15
C GLY A 71 7.54 -19.86 -4.26
N THR A 72 6.67 -19.13 -4.94
CA THR A 72 6.99 -18.26 -6.09
C THR A 72 6.37 -16.90 -5.90
N ILE A 73 7.11 -15.85 -6.28
CA ILE A 73 6.60 -14.47 -6.35
C ILE A 73 6.76 -13.99 -7.78
N ARG A 74 5.64 -13.61 -8.40
CA ARG A 74 5.64 -13.02 -9.73
C ARG A 74 5.23 -11.56 -9.65
N MET A 75 6.02 -10.71 -10.29
CA MET A 75 5.74 -9.29 -10.45
C MET A 75 5.64 -8.98 -11.95
N PHE A 76 4.55 -8.35 -12.37
CA PHE A 76 4.26 -8.10 -13.80
C PHE A 76 4.34 -9.38 -14.65
N GLY A 77 3.84 -10.51 -14.11
CA GLY A 77 3.88 -11.83 -14.76
C GLY A 77 5.23 -12.55 -14.71
N LYS A 78 6.33 -11.88 -14.31
CA LYS A 78 7.68 -12.45 -14.25
C LYS A 78 7.99 -12.98 -12.85
N ASP A 79 8.60 -14.16 -12.77
CA ASP A 79 9.14 -14.71 -11.51
C ASP A 79 10.40 -13.92 -11.12
N ILE A 80 10.33 -13.18 -10.00
CA ILE A 80 11.38 -12.25 -9.57
C ILE A 80 12.73 -12.93 -9.23
N GLU A 81 12.77 -14.24 -9.05
CA GLU A 81 14.01 -15.00 -8.80
C GLU A 81 14.57 -15.68 -10.05
N ALA A 82 13.78 -15.77 -11.14
CA ALA A 82 14.15 -16.44 -12.38
C ALA A 82 14.54 -15.49 -13.52
N ILE A 83 14.40 -14.17 -13.30
CA ILE A 83 14.72 -13.12 -14.30
C ILE A 83 16.18 -12.72 -14.27
N THR A 84 16.67 -12.19 -15.38
CA THR A 84 18.02 -11.62 -15.50
C THR A 84 18.17 -10.33 -14.69
N PRO A 85 19.41 -9.88 -14.39
CA PRO A 85 19.62 -8.59 -13.70
C PRO A 85 18.95 -7.40 -14.42
N ASP A 86 19.01 -7.33 -15.74
CA ASP A 86 18.39 -6.25 -16.53
C ASP A 86 16.86 -6.28 -16.44
N GLU A 87 16.27 -7.48 -16.48
CA GLU A 87 14.83 -7.65 -16.27
C GLU A 87 14.42 -7.30 -14.83
N ARG A 88 15.28 -7.63 -13.85
CA ARG A 88 15.05 -7.25 -12.47
C ARG A 88 15.06 -5.73 -12.30
N LEU A 89 16.02 -5.04 -12.91
CA LEU A 89 16.09 -3.59 -12.94
C LEU A 89 14.78 -2.98 -13.49
N ALA A 90 14.30 -3.51 -14.64
CA ALA A 90 13.06 -3.06 -15.27
C ALA A 90 11.82 -3.30 -14.37
N VAL A 91 11.82 -4.36 -13.56
CA VAL A 91 10.77 -4.61 -12.55
C VAL A 91 10.88 -3.61 -11.40
N ASP A 92 12.09 -3.38 -10.88
CA ASP A 92 12.31 -2.50 -9.73
C ASP A 92 11.94 -1.05 -10.04
N MET A 93 12.20 -0.56 -11.27
CA MET A 93 11.80 0.78 -11.71
C MET A 93 10.28 0.99 -11.72
N LYS A 94 9.48 -0.07 -11.85
CA LYS A 94 8.02 -0.02 -11.83
C LYS A 94 7.41 -0.14 -10.44
N MET A 95 8.24 -0.21 -9.41
CA MET A 95 7.81 -0.33 -8.01
C MET A 95 8.22 0.90 -7.21
N GLY A 96 7.28 1.46 -6.45
CA GLY A 96 7.55 2.49 -5.45
C GLY A 96 7.37 1.94 -4.05
N VAL A 97 8.15 2.44 -3.08
CA VAL A 97 8.04 1.98 -1.68
C VAL A 97 8.03 3.16 -0.71
N LEU A 98 7.01 3.19 0.16
CA LEU A 98 6.93 4.07 1.31
C LEU A 98 6.99 3.22 2.59
N PHE A 99 8.10 3.31 3.33
CA PHE A 99 8.26 2.64 4.62
C PHE A 99 7.61 3.44 5.76
N GLN A 100 7.30 2.77 6.85
CA GLN A 100 6.55 3.28 8.01
C GLN A 100 6.97 4.67 8.50
N HIS A 101 8.28 4.96 8.54
CA HIS A 101 8.81 6.27 8.97
C HIS A 101 9.24 7.16 7.81
N GLY A 102 8.79 6.87 6.57
CA GLY A 102 9.17 7.59 5.35
C GLY A 102 10.57 7.21 4.84
N ALA A 103 11.50 6.84 5.72
CA ALA A 103 12.89 6.47 5.41
C ALA A 103 13.61 7.47 4.48
N LEU A 104 13.36 8.77 4.66
CA LEU A 104 14.10 9.82 3.97
C LEU A 104 15.53 9.90 4.50
N PHE A 105 16.48 10.16 3.61
CA PHE A 105 17.86 10.44 3.99
C PHE A 105 17.92 11.79 4.71
N SER A 106 18.24 11.78 6.00
CA SER A 106 18.20 12.95 6.88
C SER A 106 19.19 14.04 6.50
N ALA A 107 20.30 13.67 5.83
CA ALA A 107 21.34 14.57 5.36
C ALA A 107 21.04 15.20 3.99
N LEU A 108 19.94 14.83 3.34
CA LEU A 108 19.53 15.32 2.03
C LEU A 108 18.25 16.14 2.16
N THR A 109 18.11 17.14 1.30
CA THR A 109 16.86 17.90 1.14
C THR A 109 15.75 17.01 0.59
N VAL A 110 14.51 17.46 0.63
CA VAL A 110 13.36 16.76 0.03
C VAL A 110 13.58 16.52 -1.46
N ARG A 111 14.01 17.56 -2.18
CA ARG A 111 14.36 17.46 -3.61
C ARG A 111 15.41 16.38 -3.85
N GLU A 112 16.51 16.40 -3.12
CA GLU A 112 17.59 15.43 -3.26
C GLU A 112 17.11 14.01 -2.96
N ASN A 113 16.24 13.83 -1.97
CA ASN A 113 15.60 12.53 -1.69
C ASN A 113 14.80 12.00 -2.89
N ILE A 114 14.03 12.87 -3.56
CA ILE A 114 13.25 12.50 -4.75
C ILE A 114 14.17 12.22 -5.95
N LEU A 115 15.28 12.92 -6.05
CA LEU A 115 16.24 12.76 -7.13
C LEU A 115 17.06 11.46 -7.05
N ILE A 116 17.20 10.83 -5.88
CA ILE A 116 17.99 9.60 -5.72
C ILE A 116 17.57 8.52 -6.74
N PRO A 117 16.31 8.04 -6.78
CA PRO A 117 15.94 7.04 -7.76
C PRO A 117 16.07 7.53 -9.20
N MET A 118 15.83 8.81 -9.48
CA MET A 118 16.02 9.33 -10.83
C MET A 118 17.47 9.27 -11.27
N ARG A 119 18.42 9.65 -10.41
CA ARG A 119 19.86 9.60 -10.72
C ARG A 119 20.40 8.18 -10.86
N GLU A 120 19.82 7.23 -10.15
CA GLU A 120 20.24 5.82 -10.21
C GLU A 120 19.77 5.14 -11.50
N TYR A 121 18.55 5.48 -11.96
CA TYR A 121 17.88 4.72 -13.00
C TYR A 121 17.65 5.48 -14.31
N LEU A 122 17.74 6.81 -14.32
CA LEU A 122 17.45 7.62 -15.49
C LEU A 122 18.70 8.34 -15.99
N ASP A 123 18.93 8.28 -17.30
CA ASP A 123 19.96 9.10 -17.98
C ASP A 123 19.32 10.39 -18.48
N LEU A 124 19.08 11.34 -17.55
CA LEU A 124 18.44 12.63 -17.82
C LEU A 124 19.33 13.79 -17.38
N PRO A 125 19.28 14.95 -18.08
CA PRO A 125 19.94 16.16 -17.63
C PRO A 125 19.43 16.58 -16.24
N GLN A 126 20.34 17.07 -15.37
CA GLN A 126 20.02 17.48 -14.00
C GLN A 126 18.84 18.44 -13.94
N ARG A 127 18.79 19.44 -14.86
CA ARG A 127 17.69 20.40 -14.92
C ARG A 127 16.32 19.73 -15.09
N LEU A 128 16.22 18.73 -15.96
CA LEU A 128 14.96 18.02 -16.18
C LEU A 128 14.57 17.20 -14.95
N MET A 129 15.52 16.54 -14.31
CA MET A 129 15.28 15.83 -13.05
C MET A 129 14.79 16.76 -11.94
N ASP A 130 15.36 17.98 -11.84
CA ASP A 130 14.91 18.99 -10.87
C ASP A 130 13.46 19.44 -11.14
N GLU A 131 13.09 19.65 -12.41
CA GLU A 131 11.72 19.97 -12.81
C GLU A 131 10.75 18.81 -12.49
N LEU A 132 11.14 17.58 -12.78
CA LEU A 132 10.38 16.37 -12.43
C LEU A 132 10.22 16.22 -10.91
N ALA A 133 11.25 16.48 -10.12
CA ALA A 133 11.17 16.42 -8.66
C ALA A 133 10.15 17.42 -8.10
N LEU A 134 10.08 18.64 -8.65
CA LEU A 134 9.06 19.62 -8.27
C LEU A 134 7.65 19.18 -8.67
N LEU A 135 7.50 18.55 -9.84
CA LEU A 135 6.22 17.95 -10.25
C LEU A 135 5.78 16.84 -9.30
N LYS A 136 6.71 15.97 -8.84
CA LYS A 136 6.39 14.94 -7.85
C LYS A 136 5.98 15.51 -6.49
N LEU A 137 6.57 16.65 -6.09
CA LEU A 137 6.14 17.38 -4.89
C LEU A 137 4.72 17.92 -5.01
N ASP A 138 4.40 18.56 -6.13
CA ASP A 138 3.06 19.07 -6.40
C ASP A 138 2.02 17.95 -6.41
N LEU A 139 2.36 16.84 -7.04
CA LEU A 139 1.50 15.66 -7.13
C LEU A 139 1.06 15.10 -5.77
N VAL A 140 1.92 15.23 -4.74
CA VAL A 140 1.61 14.82 -3.37
C VAL A 140 1.09 15.98 -2.49
N GLY A 141 0.81 17.14 -3.08
CA GLY A 141 0.28 18.31 -2.39
C GLY A 141 1.31 19.04 -1.50
N LEU A 142 2.60 18.96 -1.84
CA LEU A 142 3.64 19.75 -1.18
C LEU A 142 4.03 20.93 -2.07
N SER A 143 4.14 22.12 -1.47
CA SER A 143 4.60 23.30 -2.19
C SER A 143 6.08 23.19 -2.60
N ALA A 144 6.46 23.88 -3.68
CA ALA A 144 7.86 23.95 -4.13
C ALA A 144 8.83 24.43 -3.03
N ALA A 145 8.36 25.26 -2.09
CA ALA A 145 9.16 25.70 -0.93
C ALA A 145 9.58 24.57 0.01
N ALA A 146 8.94 23.38 -0.07
CA ALA A 146 9.36 22.21 0.68
C ALA A 146 10.58 21.52 0.06
N ALA A 147 10.89 21.76 -1.22
CA ALA A 147 11.95 21.09 -1.96
C ALA A 147 13.34 21.21 -1.29
N ASP A 148 13.64 22.41 -0.79
CA ASP A 148 14.96 22.74 -0.24
C ASP A 148 15.04 22.54 1.29
N LYS A 149 13.97 22.02 1.93
CA LYS A 149 13.96 21.66 3.34
C LYS A 149 14.56 20.28 3.58
N PHE A 150 15.18 20.12 4.75
CA PHE A 150 15.61 18.83 5.26
C PHE A 150 14.45 18.12 5.97
N PRO A 151 14.44 16.77 6.08
CA PRO A 151 13.40 16.01 6.78
C PRO A 151 13.14 16.51 8.21
N SER A 152 14.16 16.99 8.93
CA SER A 152 14.04 17.53 10.28
C SER A 152 13.24 18.85 10.37
N GLN A 153 12.98 19.51 9.24
CA GLN A 153 12.22 20.76 9.14
C GLN A 153 10.76 20.54 8.71
N LEU A 154 10.35 19.29 8.56
CA LEU A 154 9.03 18.89 8.07
C LEU A 154 8.14 18.40 9.23
N SER A 155 6.83 18.60 9.10
CA SER A 155 5.84 17.89 9.95
C SER A 155 5.76 16.40 9.57
N GLY A 156 5.20 15.56 10.44
CA GLY A 156 5.01 14.13 10.16
C GLY A 156 4.27 13.86 8.85
N GLY A 157 3.19 14.61 8.57
CA GLY A 157 2.44 14.50 7.32
C GLY A 157 3.27 14.93 6.11
N MET A 158 4.08 15.98 6.21
CA MET A 158 4.99 16.41 5.15
C MET A 158 6.07 15.36 4.89
N ILE A 159 6.61 14.70 5.91
CA ILE A 159 7.58 13.61 5.75
C ILE A 159 6.96 12.46 4.95
N LYS A 160 5.71 12.05 5.28
CA LYS A 160 5.00 10.98 4.56
C LYS A 160 4.75 11.36 3.10
N ARG A 161 4.30 12.58 2.83
CA ARG A 161 4.09 13.09 1.46
C ARG A 161 5.40 13.18 0.67
N ALA A 162 6.49 13.64 1.26
CA ALA A 162 7.81 13.69 0.62
C ALA A 162 8.34 12.27 0.32
N ALA A 163 8.15 11.32 1.22
CA ALA A 163 8.49 9.92 1.00
C ALA A 163 7.64 9.28 -0.11
N LEU A 164 6.35 9.64 -0.20
CA LEU A 164 5.49 9.24 -1.30
C LEU A 164 5.95 9.85 -2.64
N ALA A 165 6.34 11.14 -2.67
CA ALA A 165 6.90 11.78 -3.87
C ALA A 165 8.16 11.04 -4.36
N ARG A 166 9.04 10.61 -3.45
CA ARG A 166 10.19 9.78 -3.78
C ARG A 166 9.78 8.40 -4.32
N ALA A 167 8.78 7.77 -3.72
CA ALA A 167 8.26 6.48 -4.19
C ALA A 167 7.67 6.58 -5.60
N LEU A 168 7.12 7.74 -5.97
CA LEU A 168 6.54 8.04 -7.29
C LEU A 168 7.57 8.57 -8.30
N ALA A 169 8.84 8.70 -7.94
CA ALA A 169 9.86 9.38 -8.75
C ALA A 169 10.07 8.78 -10.14
N LEU A 170 9.88 7.47 -10.28
CA LEU A 170 10.06 6.71 -11.53
C LEU A 170 8.74 6.36 -12.23
N ASP A 171 7.62 6.99 -11.87
CA ASP A 171 6.28 6.68 -12.39
C ASP A 171 5.93 5.17 -12.27
N PRO A 172 5.96 4.60 -11.04
CA PRO A 172 5.74 3.19 -10.83
C PRO A 172 4.31 2.76 -11.21
N GLU A 173 4.15 1.48 -11.58
CA GLU A 173 2.83 0.87 -11.80
C GLU A 173 2.21 0.34 -10.49
N ILE A 174 3.04 0.07 -9.46
CA ILE A 174 2.60 -0.34 -8.13
C ILE A 174 3.39 0.39 -7.05
N VAL A 175 2.71 0.81 -5.98
CA VAL A 175 3.36 1.31 -4.76
C VAL A 175 3.03 0.43 -3.56
N PHE A 176 4.05 0.19 -2.76
CA PHE A 176 3.97 -0.51 -1.49
C PHE A 176 4.02 0.50 -0.36
N LEU A 177 2.98 0.52 0.47
CA LEU A 177 2.83 1.44 1.60
C LEU A 177 2.85 0.64 2.91
N ASP A 178 3.85 0.87 3.75
CA ASP A 178 3.96 0.24 5.07
C ASP A 178 3.53 1.24 6.14
N GLU A 179 2.32 1.07 6.68
CA GLU A 179 1.71 1.92 7.70
C GLU A 179 1.74 3.42 7.33
N PRO A 180 1.15 3.81 6.18
CA PRO A 180 1.33 5.16 5.64
C PRO A 180 0.74 6.25 6.53
N THR A 181 -0.38 6.01 7.21
CA THR A 181 -1.07 6.97 8.09
C THR A 181 -0.58 6.94 9.53
N SER A 182 0.31 5.98 9.89
CA SER A 182 0.83 5.84 11.24
C SER A 182 1.53 7.12 11.72
N GLY A 183 1.12 7.62 12.91
CA GLY A 183 1.67 8.83 13.52
C GLY A 183 1.10 10.15 13.00
N LEU A 184 0.11 10.11 12.10
CA LEU A 184 -0.68 11.26 11.70
C LEU A 184 -1.86 11.45 12.66
N ASP A 185 -2.33 12.70 12.77
CA ASP A 185 -3.63 12.98 13.37
C ASP A 185 -4.77 12.48 12.43
N PRO A 186 -6.00 12.34 12.93
CA PRO A 186 -7.10 11.77 12.11
C PRO A 186 -7.39 12.54 10.82
N ILE A 187 -7.25 13.87 10.82
CA ILE A 187 -7.48 14.69 9.62
C ILE A 187 -6.36 14.44 8.61
N GLY A 188 -5.09 14.49 9.06
CA GLY A 188 -3.94 14.22 8.21
C GLY A 188 -3.91 12.79 7.66
N ALA A 189 -4.45 11.81 8.39
CA ALA A 189 -4.61 10.44 7.92
C ALA A 189 -5.65 10.35 6.79
N ALA A 190 -6.83 10.96 6.99
CA ALA A 190 -7.89 11.02 5.98
C ALA A 190 -7.42 11.74 4.70
N ASP A 191 -6.72 12.89 4.84
CA ASP A 191 -6.13 13.63 3.71
C ASP A 191 -5.09 12.81 2.94
N PHE A 192 -4.34 11.93 3.64
CA PHE A 192 -3.37 11.06 3.01
C PHE A 192 -4.06 9.91 2.26
N ASP A 193 -5.10 9.33 2.83
CA ASP A 193 -5.91 8.29 2.20
C ASP A 193 -6.60 8.81 0.94
N GLU A 194 -7.20 10.02 0.99
CA GLU A 194 -7.79 10.68 -0.18
C GLU A 194 -6.76 10.93 -1.28
N LEU A 195 -5.54 11.36 -0.91
CA LEU A 195 -4.43 11.52 -1.84
C LEU A 195 -4.09 10.18 -2.53
N ILE A 196 -4.01 9.07 -1.80
CA ILE A 196 -3.73 7.74 -2.37
C ILE A 196 -4.84 7.32 -3.34
N ALA A 197 -6.11 7.49 -2.97
CA ALA A 197 -7.24 7.20 -3.84
C ALA A 197 -7.18 8.03 -5.13
N LYS A 198 -6.93 9.33 -5.03
CA LYS A 198 -6.77 10.23 -6.18
C LYS A 198 -5.61 9.83 -7.09
N LEU A 199 -4.48 9.43 -6.54
CA LEU A 199 -3.32 8.95 -7.32
C LEU A 199 -3.66 7.64 -8.05
N ARG A 200 -4.37 6.69 -7.40
CA ARG A 200 -4.86 5.48 -8.04
C ARG A 200 -5.76 5.82 -9.23
N ASP A 201 -6.75 6.70 -9.04
CA ASP A 201 -7.75 7.04 -10.06
C ASP A 201 -7.15 7.82 -11.24
N THR A 202 -6.20 8.75 -10.97
CA THR A 202 -5.61 9.61 -12.01
C THR A 202 -4.46 8.96 -12.77
N LEU A 203 -3.66 8.15 -12.10
CA LEU A 203 -2.45 7.54 -12.68
C LEU A 203 -2.64 6.06 -13.04
N GLY A 204 -3.77 5.44 -12.69
CA GLY A 204 -3.96 3.99 -12.82
C GLY A 204 -3.05 3.19 -11.88
N LEU A 205 -2.63 3.79 -10.76
CA LEU A 205 -1.68 3.23 -9.83
C LEU A 205 -2.27 2.03 -9.08
N THR A 206 -1.50 0.96 -8.94
CA THR A 206 -1.84 -0.14 -8.02
C THR A 206 -1.24 0.14 -6.65
N VAL A 207 -1.96 -0.17 -5.59
CA VAL A 207 -1.49 0.07 -4.21
C VAL A 207 -1.60 -1.19 -3.37
N TYR A 208 -0.47 -1.60 -2.78
CA TYR A 208 -0.43 -2.60 -1.71
C TYR A 208 -0.15 -1.89 -0.39
N MET A 209 -1.17 -1.81 0.48
CA MET A 209 -1.10 -1.05 1.72
C MET A 209 -1.13 -1.98 2.93
N VAL A 210 -0.04 -2.04 3.69
CA VAL A 210 -0.03 -2.63 5.02
C VAL A 210 -0.53 -1.59 6.00
N THR A 211 -1.62 -1.86 6.69
CA THR A 211 -2.17 -0.95 7.71
C THR A 211 -2.92 -1.71 8.79
N HIS A 212 -3.09 -1.09 9.94
CA HIS A 212 -4.00 -1.50 11.00
C HIS A 212 -5.09 -0.45 11.25
N ASP A 213 -5.12 0.60 10.45
CA ASP A 213 -6.11 1.67 10.54
C ASP A 213 -7.41 1.23 9.84
N LEU A 214 -8.49 1.13 10.62
CA LEU A 214 -9.81 0.76 10.11
C LEU A 214 -10.39 1.84 9.21
N ASP A 215 -10.15 3.13 9.52
CA ASP A 215 -10.66 4.24 8.71
C ASP A 215 -10.11 4.13 7.27
N SER A 216 -8.80 3.92 7.10
CA SER A 216 -8.18 3.68 5.79
C SER A 216 -8.77 2.46 5.07
N LEU A 217 -8.99 1.34 5.80
CA LEU A 217 -9.54 0.12 5.21
C LEU A 217 -10.97 0.30 4.69
N PHE A 218 -11.80 1.06 5.42
CA PHE A 218 -13.19 1.30 5.04
C PHE A 218 -13.33 2.36 3.95
N SER A 219 -12.43 3.36 3.91
CA SER A 219 -12.56 4.53 3.03
C SER A 219 -11.94 4.32 1.65
N VAL A 220 -10.77 3.66 1.56
CA VAL A 220 -10.01 3.66 0.30
C VAL A 220 -9.65 2.28 -0.25
N CYS A 221 -9.73 1.19 0.55
CA CYS A 221 -9.37 -0.13 0.06
C CYS A 221 -10.51 -0.78 -0.76
N ASP A 222 -10.20 -1.21 -1.98
CA ASP A 222 -11.12 -1.98 -2.82
C ASP A 222 -11.28 -3.41 -2.31
N ARG A 223 -10.16 -4.00 -1.90
CA ARG A 223 -10.10 -5.34 -1.29
C ARG A 223 -9.19 -5.34 -0.08
N ILE A 224 -9.46 -6.25 0.83
CA ILE A 224 -8.68 -6.44 2.05
C ILE A 224 -8.25 -7.90 2.11
N ALA A 225 -6.96 -8.13 2.36
CA ALA A 225 -6.41 -9.45 2.66
C ALA A 225 -6.05 -9.52 4.14
N VAL A 226 -6.49 -10.57 4.81
CA VAL A 226 -6.30 -10.79 6.25
C VAL A 226 -5.26 -11.86 6.48
N LEU A 227 -4.15 -11.51 7.14
CA LEU A 227 -3.09 -12.42 7.53
C LEU A 227 -3.36 -12.99 8.93
N GLY A 228 -3.45 -14.31 9.04
CA GLY A 228 -3.56 -15.02 10.31
C GLY A 228 -3.07 -16.46 10.16
N GLY A 229 -2.64 -17.09 11.26
CA GLY A 229 -2.12 -18.44 11.20
C GLY A 229 -0.99 -18.66 10.18
N LYS A 230 -0.18 -17.61 9.89
CA LYS A 230 0.92 -17.60 8.92
C LYS A 230 0.49 -17.64 7.44
N LYS A 231 -0.82 -17.56 7.16
CA LYS A 231 -1.44 -17.61 5.81
C LYS A 231 -2.41 -16.46 5.63
N VAL A 232 -2.85 -16.24 4.40
CA VAL A 232 -4.01 -15.40 4.13
C VAL A 232 -5.26 -16.18 4.47
N LEU A 233 -6.04 -15.67 5.43
CA LEU A 233 -7.30 -16.29 5.90
C LEU A 233 -8.49 -15.92 5.00
N ALA A 234 -8.50 -14.70 4.53
CA ALA A 234 -9.57 -14.14 3.71
C ALA A 234 -9.05 -13.04 2.80
N VAL A 235 -9.63 -12.92 1.61
CA VAL A 235 -9.43 -11.78 0.68
C VAL A 235 -10.77 -11.40 0.08
N GLY A 236 -11.12 -10.12 0.11
CA GLY A 236 -12.37 -9.64 -0.47
C GLY A 236 -12.65 -8.19 -0.13
N PRO A 237 -13.77 -7.64 -0.62
CA PRO A 237 -14.22 -6.29 -0.26
C PRO A 237 -14.59 -6.24 1.23
N ILE A 238 -14.72 -5.02 1.77
CA ILE A 238 -15.07 -4.82 3.18
C ILE A 238 -16.36 -5.54 3.60
N SER A 239 -17.34 -5.66 2.70
CA SER A 239 -18.59 -6.39 2.94
C SER A 239 -18.35 -7.88 3.23
N ALA A 240 -17.40 -8.51 2.53
CA ALA A 240 -17.00 -9.90 2.78
C ALA A 240 -16.31 -10.04 4.15
N MET A 241 -15.47 -9.07 4.55
CA MET A 241 -14.86 -9.05 5.88
C MET A 241 -15.89 -8.91 6.98
N LEU A 242 -16.89 -8.05 6.80
CA LEU A 242 -18.00 -7.87 7.74
C LEU A 242 -18.90 -9.10 7.84
N ALA A 243 -19.03 -9.90 6.78
CA ALA A 243 -19.83 -11.13 6.75
C ALA A 243 -19.05 -12.37 7.22
N HIS A 244 -17.73 -12.28 7.40
CA HIS A 244 -16.87 -13.44 7.65
C HIS A 244 -17.11 -14.09 9.03
N ASP A 245 -16.99 -15.42 9.09
CA ASP A 245 -17.28 -16.20 10.31
C ASP A 245 -16.07 -16.39 11.24
N ASP A 246 -14.84 -16.17 10.75
CA ASP A 246 -13.64 -16.27 11.59
C ASP A 246 -13.72 -15.33 12.80
N PRO A 247 -13.47 -15.84 14.04
CA PRO A 247 -13.63 -15.04 15.25
C PRO A 247 -12.73 -13.81 15.31
N TRP A 248 -11.49 -13.88 14.78
CA TRP A 248 -10.57 -12.76 14.78
C TRP A 248 -11.04 -11.69 13.79
N ILE A 249 -11.42 -12.09 12.56
CA ILE A 249 -11.92 -11.18 11.53
C ILE A 249 -13.18 -10.46 12.01
N ARG A 250 -14.13 -11.20 12.60
CA ARG A 250 -15.35 -10.62 13.20
C ARG A 250 -15.04 -9.62 14.30
N SER A 251 -14.13 -9.97 15.21
CA SER A 251 -13.73 -9.06 16.30
C SER A 251 -13.06 -7.80 15.77
N TYR A 252 -12.19 -7.93 14.75
CA TYR A 252 -11.46 -6.82 14.17
C TYR A 252 -12.40 -5.87 13.41
N PHE A 253 -13.22 -6.37 12.48
CA PHE A 253 -14.06 -5.54 11.63
C PHE A 253 -15.44 -5.19 12.23
N ARG A 254 -15.91 -5.88 13.28
CA ARG A 254 -17.18 -5.61 13.96
C ARG A 254 -17.02 -5.08 15.38
N GLY A 255 -15.80 -4.82 15.84
CA GLY A 255 -15.52 -4.24 17.15
C GLY A 255 -16.18 -2.86 17.33
N LYS A 256 -16.15 -2.31 18.55
CA LYS A 256 -16.77 -1.02 18.89
C LYS A 256 -16.33 0.11 17.94
N ARG A 257 -15.03 0.19 17.63
CA ARG A 257 -14.45 1.20 16.73
C ARG A 257 -14.93 1.03 15.29
N ALA A 258 -14.96 -0.18 14.78
CA ALA A 258 -15.45 -0.47 13.43
C ALA A 258 -16.95 -0.14 13.25
N ARG A 259 -17.78 -0.29 14.30
CA ARG A 259 -19.20 0.09 14.22
C ARG A 259 -19.40 1.59 14.11
N GLN A 260 -18.56 2.41 14.72
CA GLN A 260 -18.62 3.86 14.61
C GLN A 260 -18.30 4.35 13.20
N ILE A 261 -17.36 3.65 12.51
CA ILE A 261 -16.97 3.98 11.13
C ILE A 261 -18.04 3.52 10.12
N ALA A 262 -18.60 2.32 10.31
CA ALA A 262 -19.59 1.73 9.40
C ALA A 262 -21.00 2.35 9.48
N MET A 263 -21.31 3.08 10.55
CA MET A 263 -22.54 3.84 10.74
C MET A 263 -22.19 5.31 10.96
N PRO A 264 -22.16 6.15 9.91
CA PRO A 264 -22.16 7.60 10.13
C PRO A 264 -23.37 7.94 10.96
N GLU A 265 -23.17 8.66 12.08
CA GLU A 265 -24.21 9.09 13.00
C GLU A 265 -25.39 9.68 12.23
N GLN A 266 -26.57 9.09 12.40
CA GLN A 266 -27.82 9.83 12.17
C GLN A 266 -27.76 11.01 13.16
N MET A 267 -27.53 12.22 12.65
CA MET A 267 -27.62 13.45 13.44
C MET A 267 -28.93 13.41 14.22
N PRO A 268 -28.90 13.61 15.55
CA PRO A 268 -30.15 13.78 16.29
C PRO A 268 -30.86 15.03 15.75
N ASN A 269 -32.11 14.84 15.37
CA ASN A 269 -33.00 15.90 14.90
C ASN A 269 -32.88 17.11 15.86
N ALA A 270 -32.53 18.25 15.29
CA ALA A 270 -32.65 19.54 15.92
C ALA A 270 -34.14 19.90 16.03
N GLU A 271 -34.82 19.28 16.99
CA GLU A 271 -36.12 19.75 17.49
C GLU A 271 -36.02 19.81 19.01
N MET A 272 -35.71 20.97 19.51
CA MET A 272 -36.21 21.54 20.79
C MET A 272 -35.49 22.85 21.10
N TYR A 273 -35.90 23.93 20.45
CA TYR A 273 -35.96 25.27 21.06
C TYR A 273 -37.01 26.05 20.29
N SER A 274 -38.26 25.92 20.75
CA SER A 274 -39.33 26.93 20.64
C SER A 274 -39.63 27.49 22.01
#